data_59d693ba25cd77a9d69f8f26e30ca2c3
#
_entry.id   59d693ba25cd77a9d69f8f26e30ca2c3
#
_cell.length_a   1.000
_cell.length_b   1.000
_cell.length_c   1.000
_cell.angle_alpha   90.00
_cell.angle_beta   90.00
_cell.angle_gamma   90.00
#
_symmetry.space_group_name_H-M   'P 1'
#
loop_
_entity.id
_entity.type
_entity.pdbx_description
1 polymer ?
#
loop_
_entity_poly.entity_id
_entity_poly.type
_entity_poly.pdbx_seq_one_letter_code
_entity_poly.pdbx_strand_id
1 'polypeptide(L)'
;MGDISDSYSGGTPTAGKTEYYGGDIPFIRSAEVNSDSTELFLTEEGLKNSSAKMVNKGDIIYALYGATSGEVGLARLNGAINQAILDIKPHANYDAQFIMQWLRKSKENIIATYLQGGQGNLSGTIVTSLLIDCPTYVEQKKIGDFFADLDTIITLHQRNISLYTKNSITPSQR
;
A
#
# COMPACT_ATOMS: atom_id res chain seq x y z
N MET A 1 0.07 5.52 16.57
CA MET A 1 0.68 4.63 15.56
C MET A 1 2.19 4.49 15.78
N GLY A 2 2.94 5.56 15.94
CA GLY A 2 4.40 5.51 16.12
C GLY A 2 4.90 4.70 17.32
N ASP A 3 4.09 4.55 18.36
CA ASP A 3 4.47 3.74 19.54
C ASP A 3 4.39 2.22 19.28
N ILE A 4 3.73 1.81 18.20
CA ILE A 4 3.45 0.40 17.89
C ILE A 4 4.08 -0.07 16.57
N SER A 5 4.76 0.83 15.85
CA SER A 5 5.37 0.52 14.56
C SER A 5 6.55 1.42 14.25
N ASP A 6 7.52 0.89 13.52
CA ASP A 6 8.50 1.68 12.80
C ASP A 6 7.95 2.07 11.43
N SER A 7 8.31 3.26 10.94
CA SER A 7 7.86 3.69 9.63
C SER A 7 8.89 4.55 8.92
N TYR A 8 8.91 4.46 7.58
CA TYR A 8 9.77 5.28 6.74
C TYR A 8 9.15 5.47 5.36
N SER A 9 9.40 6.62 4.75
CA SER A 9 9.07 6.86 3.35
C SER A 9 10.24 6.48 2.45
N GLY A 10 9.94 6.10 1.23
CA GLY A 10 10.94 5.89 0.21
C GLY A 10 11.42 7.16 -0.44
N GLY A 11 11.95 7.03 -1.64
CA GLY A 11 12.39 8.12 -2.49
C GLY A 11 12.44 7.70 -3.95
N THR A 12 12.67 8.67 -4.82
CA THR A 12 12.72 8.43 -6.26
C THR A 12 14.14 8.68 -6.77
N PRO A 13 14.73 7.78 -7.56
CA PRO A 13 15.98 8.06 -8.24
C PRO A 13 15.88 9.29 -9.16
N THR A 14 17.00 9.95 -9.41
CA THR A 14 17.04 11.14 -10.26
C THR A 14 16.38 10.90 -11.61
N ALA A 15 15.36 11.68 -11.91
CA ALA A 15 14.68 11.62 -13.20
C ALA A 15 15.64 11.92 -14.35
N GLY A 16 15.50 11.20 -15.47
CA GLY A 16 16.35 11.36 -16.64
C GLY A 16 17.64 10.55 -16.63
N LYS A 17 18.00 9.89 -15.53
CA LYS A 17 19.07 8.90 -15.49
C LYS A 17 18.55 7.53 -15.89
N THR A 18 18.60 7.23 -17.18
CA THR A 18 18.06 5.98 -17.74
C THR A 18 18.73 4.73 -17.16
N GLU A 19 19.98 4.83 -16.76
CA GLU A 19 20.75 3.76 -16.11
C GLU A 19 20.20 3.34 -14.74
N TYR A 20 19.33 4.15 -14.13
CA TYR A 20 18.70 3.81 -12.84
C TYR A 20 17.40 3.02 -12.97
N TYR A 21 16.88 2.89 -14.19
CA TYR A 21 15.60 2.28 -14.49
C TYR A 21 15.73 1.08 -15.44
N GLY A 22 14.69 0.24 -15.50
CA GLY A 22 14.63 -0.91 -16.41
C GLY A 22 15.41 -2.13 -15.92
N GLY A 23 15.73 -2.20 -14.62
CA GLY A 23 16.31 -3.39 -13.98
C GLY A 23 15.27 -4.40 -13.50
N ASP A 24 15.60 -5.13 -12.43
CA ASP A 24 14.78 -6.23 -11.90
C ASP A 24 14.09 -5.90 -10.57
N ILE A 25 14.34 -4.73 -9.97
CA ILE A 25 13.77 -4.32 -8.70
C ILE A 25 12.43 -3.62 -8.93
N PRO A 26 11.28 -4.21 -8.55
CA PRO A 26 9.98 -3.55 -8.67
C PRO A 26 9.99 -2.19 -7.97
N PHE A 27 9.48 -1.14 -8.64
CA PHE A 27 9.39 0.20 -8.07
C PHE A 27 7.94 0.61 -7.91
N ILE A 28 7.42 0.41 -6.70
CA ILE A 28 6.01 0.57 -6.35
C ILE A 28 5.69 2.05 -6.18
N ARG A 29 4.69 2.54 -6.91
CA ARG A 29 4.17 3.91 -6.80
C ARG A 29 2.89 3.94 -5.96
N SER A 30 2.50 5.11 -5.48
CA SER A 30 1.31 5.27 -4.62
C SER A 30 0.00 4.76 -5.24
N ALA A 31 -0.14 4.80 -6.56
CA ALA A 31 -1.29 4.23 -7.26
C ALA A 31 -1.30 2.69 -7.29
N GLU A 32 -0.18 2.07 -6.92
CA GLU A 32 0.03 0.61 -7.00
C GLU A 32 0.04 -0.06 -5.62
N VAL A 33 -0.31 0.65 -4.54
CA VAL A 33 -0.29 0.10 -3.15
C VAL A 33 -1.17 -1.14 -2.97
N ASN A 34 -2.16 -1.36 -3.83
CA ASN A 34 -3.02 -2.53 -3.81
C ASN A 34 -2.80 -3.47 -5.02
N SER A 35 -1.75 -3.20 -5.84
CA SER A 35 -1.43 -3.98 -7.03
C SER A 35 -0.50 -5.16 -6.72
N ASP A 36 -0.62 -6.22 -7.48
CA ASP A 36 0.31 -7.36 -7.50
C ASP A 36 1.38 -7.25 -8.61
N SER A 37 1.41 -6.11 -9.31
CA SER A 37 2.37 -5.79 -10.36
C SER A 37 2.71 -4.30 -10.35
N THR A 38 3.82 -3.94 -10.97
CA THR A 38 4.25 -2.56 -11.24
C THR A 38 4.75 -2.45 -12.68
N GLU A 39 4.67 -1.24 -13.23
CA GLU A 39 5.21 -0.95 -14.56
C GLU A 39 6.68 -0.49 -14.52
N LEU A 40 7.15 -0.02 -13.36
CA LEU A 40 8.50 0.52 -13.22
C LEU A 40 9.39 -0.42 -12.43
N PHE A 41 10.64 -0.48 -12.88
CA PHE A 41 11.68 -1.28 -12.23
C PHE A 41 12.94 -0.44 -12.07
N LEU A 42 13.66 -0.62 -10.98
CA LEU A 42 14.96 0.00 -10.74
C LEU A 42 16.08 -0.99 -11.00
N THR A 43 17.24 -0.45 -11.39
CA THR A 43 18.49 -1.19 -11.32
C THR A 43 19.07 -1.15 -9.90
N GLU A 44 20.01 -2.03 -9.59
CA GLU A 44 20.79 -1.99 -8.34
C GLU A 44 21.45 -0.61 -8.15
N GLU A 45 21.95 -0.03 -9.24
CA GLU A 45 22.55 1.29 -9.22
C GLU A 45 21.52 2.38 -8.89
N GLY A 46 20.31 2.30 -9.47
CA GLY A 46 19.22 3.23 -9.19
C GLY A 46 18.77 3.15 -7.73
N LEU A 47 18.66 1.96 -7.16
CA LEU A 47 18.36 1.79 -5.75
C LEU A 47 19.45 2.37 -4.86
N LYS A 48 20.72 2.04 -5.13
CA LYS A 48 21.87 2.47 -4.32
C LYS A 48 22.10 3.99 -4.35
N ASN A 49 21.85 4.63 -5.50
CA ASN A 49 22.07 6.07 -5.69
C ASN A 49 20.81 6.91 -5.47
N SER A 50 19.84 6.40 -4.71
CA SER A 50 18.62 7.12 -4.38
C SER A 50 18.24 6.94 -2.91
N SER A 51 17.20 7.64 -2.49
CA SER A 51 16.55 7.45 -1.19
C SER A 51 15.39 6.44 -1.25
N ALA A 52 15.22 5.71 -2.35
CA ALA A 52 14.26 4.63 -2.44
C ALA A 52 14.54 3.58 -1.34
N LYS A 53 13.48 3.03 -0.77
CA LYS A 53 13.56 2.05 0.32
C LYS A 53 12.87 0.77 -0.08
N MET A 54 13.46 -0.35 0.30
CA MET A 54 12.87 -1.67 0.07
C MET A 54 11.77 -1.95 1.07
N VAL A 55 10.70 -2.54 0.57
CA VAL A 55 9.62 -3.17 1.36
C VAL A 55 9.55 -4.64 1.04
N ASN A 56 9.06 -5.42 1.99
CA ASN A 56 8.81 -6.84 1.80
C ASN A 56 7.32 -7.09 1.58
N LYS A 57 7.02 -8.18 0.89
CA LYS A 57 5.66 -8.67 0.81
C LYS A 57 5.09 -8.87 2.21
N GLY A 58 3.92 -8.26 2.48
CA GLY A 58 3.26 -8.28 3.78
C GLY A 58 3.50 -7.02 4.63
N ASP A 59 4.47 -6.17 4.30
CA ASP A 59 4.62 -4.86 4.94
C ASP A 59 3.39 -3.98 4.63
N ILE A 60 2.99 -3.13 5.57
CA ILE A 60 1.90 -2.18 5.34
C ILE A 60 2.45 -1.01 4.55
N ILE A 61 1.89 -0.75 3.38
CA ILE A 61 2.24 0.41 2.55
C ILE A 61 1.05 1.36 2.45
N TYR A 62 1.30 2.64 2.76
CA TYR A 62 0.29 3.69 2.86
C TYR A 62 0.61 4.84 1.90
N ALA A 63 -0.33 5.21 1.05
CA ALA A 63 -0.16 6.31 0.10
C ALA A 63 -0.37 7.67 0.78
N LEU A 64 0.64 8.54 0.69
CA LEU A 64 0.66 9.86 1.32
C LEU A 64 0.15 10.97 0.40
N TYR A 65 0.33 10.84 -0.93
CA TYR A 65 0.20 11.97 -1.86
C TYR A 65 -0.82 11.73 -2.97
N GLY A 66 -1.41 12.83 -3.43
CA GLY A 66 -2.23 12.89 -4.62
C GLY A 66 -3.62 12.26 -4.47
N ALA A 67 -4.19 11.83 -5.58
CA ALA A 67 -5.53 11.24 -5.63
C ALA A 67 -5.66 9.93 -4.85
N THR A 68 -4.55 9.28 -4.55
CA THR A 68 -4.47 8.03 -3.79
C THR A 68 -4.19 8.23 -2.30
N SER A 69 -4.12 9.48 -1.82
CA SER A 69 -3.90 9.77 -0.39
C SER A 69 -4.85 8.96 0.49
N GLY A 70 -4.30 8.30 1.49
CA GLY A 70 -5.06 7.43 2.40
C GLY A 70 -5.34 6.02 1.89
N GLU A 71 -4.97 5.67 0.64
CA GLU A 71 -4.98 4.27 0.22
C GLU A 71 -3.94 3.46 1.00
N VAL A 72 -4.33 2.27 1.39
CA VAL A 72 -3.48 1.37 2.19
C VAL A 72 -3.66 -0.06 1.78
N GLY A 73 -2.59 -0.82 1.83
CA GLY A 73 -2.60 -2.26 1.57
C GLY A 73 -1.40 -2.96 2.20
N LEU A 74 -1.42 -4.28 2.18
CA LEU A 74 -0.21 -5.07 2.40
C LEU A 74 0.52 -5.20 1.08
N ALA A 75 1.82 -4.90 1.06
CA ALA A 75 2.66 -5.04 -0.12
C ALA A 75 2.55 -6.47 -0.68
N ARG A 76 2.25 -6.58 -1.97
CA ARG A 76 2.11 -7.87 -2.66
C ARG A 76 3.41 -8.31 -3.34
N LEU A 77 4.36 -7.39 -3.43
CA LEU A 77 5.68 -7.54 -4.03
C LEU A 77 6.77 -7.18 -3.02
N ASN A 78 7.92 -7.82 -3.15
CA ASN A 78 9.16 -7.25 -2.64
C ASN A 78 9.62 -6.21 -3.66
N GLY A 79 9.88 -4.98 -3.22
CA GLY A 79 10.24 -3.91 -4.13
C GLY A 79 10.65 -2.64 -3.42
N ALA A 80 11.05 -1.65 -4.18
CA ALA A 80 11.37 -0.33 -3.70
C ALA A 80 10.13 0.58 -3.74
N ILE A 81 10.04 1.53 -2.82
CA ILE A 81 8.95 2.52 -2.75
C ILE A 81 9.50 3.93 -2.94
N ASN A 82 8.64 4.81 -3.48
CA ASN A 82 8.94 6.23 -3.62
C ASN A 82 8.54 7.03 -2.36
N GLN A 83 8.80 8.35 -2.38
CA GLN A 83 8.48 9.26 -1.28
C GLN A 83 6.97 9.46 -1.02
N ALA A 84 6.12 9.04 -1.96
CA ALA A 84 4.67 9.12 -1.81
C ALA A 84 4.07 7.93 -1.05
N ILE A 85 4.91 6.98 -0.65
CA ILE A 85 4.52 5.80 0.12
C ILE A 85 5.24 5.83 1.48
N LEU A 86 4.49 5.55 2.54
CA LEU A 86 5.00 5.23 3.87
C LEU A 86 4.91 3.72 4.07
N ASP A 87 6.03 3.10 4.37
CA ASP A 87 6.09 1.75 4.91
C ASP A 87 5.84 1.81 6.41
N ILE A 88 5.01 0.92 6.93
CA ILE A 88 4.67 0.82 8.35
C ILE A 88 4.90 -0.64 8.78
N LYS A 89 5.85 -0.83 9.68
CA LYS A 89 6.24 -2.14 10.22
C LYS A 89 5.81 -2.26 11.67
N PRO A 90 4.72 -2.97 11.95
CA PRO A 90 4.27 -3.18 13.31
C PRO A 90 5.34 -3.88 14.16
N HIS A 91 5.47 -3.45 15.42
CA HIS A 91 6.29 -4.13 16.40
C HIS A 91 5.69 -5.50 16.77
N ALA A 92 6.47 -6.32 17.45
CA ALA A 92 5.98 -7.60 18.00
C ALA A 92 4.68 -7.38 18.81
N ASN A 93 3.73 -8.30 18.68
CA ASN A 93 2.39 -8.24 19.30
C ASN A 93 1.40 -7.24 18.67
N TYR A 94 1.71 -6.71 17.48
CA TYR A 94 0.77 -5.95 16.68
C TYR A 94 0.58 -6.61 15.30
N ASP A 95 -0.65 -6.82 14.90
CA ASP A 95 -0.98 -7.54 13.67
C ASP A 95 -1.08 -6.58 12.48
N ALA A 96 -0.30 -6.83 11.43
CA ALA A 96 -0.24 -5.97 10.25
C ALA A 96 -1.59 -5.89 9.51
N GLN A 97 -2.31 -7.02 9.43
CA GLN A 97 -3.61 -7.07 8.77
C GLN A 97 -4.65 -6.25 9.54
N PHE A 98 -4.67 -6.35 10.88
CA PHE A 98 -5.54 -5.54 11.73
C PHE A 98 -5.26 -4.04 11.56
N ILE A 99 -3.99 -3.63 11.64
CA ILE A 99 -3.60 -2.22 11.49
C ILE A 99 -3.96 -1.69 10.10
N MET A 100 -3.69 -2.46 9.06
CA MET A 100 -4.05 -2.10 7.69
C MET A 100 -5.56 -1.90 7.54
N GLN A 101 -6.38 -2.79 8.10
CA GLN A 101 -7.84 -2.66 8.06
C GLN A 101 -8.33 -1.45 8.87
N TRP A 102 -7.70 -1.16 10.00
CA TRP A 102 -8.03 0.04 10.79
C TRP A 102 -7.72 1.32 10.00
N LEU A 103 -6.57 1.39 9.35
CA LEU A 103 -6.19 2.53 8.50
C LEU A 103 -7.15 2.68 7.31
N ARG A 104 -7.54 1.58 6.67
CA ARG A 104 -8.51 1.57 5.57
C ARG A 104 -9.87 2.11 6.01
N LYS A 105 -10.39 1.63 7.13
CA LYS A 105 -11.64 2.12 7.75
C LYS A 105 -11.57 3.60 8.08
N SER A 106 -10.43 4.07 8.55
CA SER A 106 -10.23 5.45 9.02
C SER A 106 -9.91 6.44 7.92
N LYS A 107 -9.74 6.00 6.66
CA LYS A 107 -9.29 6.82 5.53
C LYS A 107 -10.04 8.13 5.39
N GLU A 108 -11.38 8.09 5.32
CA GLU A 108 -12.19 9.29 5.10
C GLU A 108 -12.03 10.29 6.25
N ASN A 109 -11.99 9.82 7.49
CA ASN A 109 -11.80 10.68 8.66
C ASN A 109 -10.40 11.29 8.68
N ILE A 110 -9.37 10.54 8.31
CA ILE A 110 -7.98 11.02 8.22
C ILE A 110 -7.91 12.11 7.16
N ILE A 111 -8.45 11.88 5.97
CA ILE A 111 -8.47 12.85 4.87
C ILE A 111 -9.26 14.11 5.28
N ALA A 112 -10.44 13.93 5.84
CA ALA A 112 -11.26 15.04 6.29
C ALA A 112 -10.60 15.89 7.38
N THR A 113 -9.81 15.26 8.26
CA THR A 113 -9.14 15.97 9.36
C THR A 113 -7.88 16.69 8.89
N TYR A 114 -7.08 16.08 8.04
CA TYR A 114 -5.71 16.54 7.77
C TYR A 114 -5.51 17.16 6.37
N LEU A 115 -6.43 16.95 5.43
CA LEU A 115 -6.33 17.53 4.08
C LEU A 115 -7.30 18.71 3.84
N GLN A 116 -8.04 19.14 4.87
CA GLN A 116 -8.87 20.36 4.78
C GLN A 116 -8.00 21.61 4.95
N GLY A 117 -8.25 22.63 4.14
CA GLY A 117 -7.58 23.93 4.27
C GLY A 117 -6.34 24.13 3.41
N GLY A 118 -6.20 23.40 2.29
CA GLY A 118 -5.12 23.62 1.32
C GLY A 118 -3.85 22.79 1.55
N GLN A 119 -3.83 21.91 2.53
CA GLN A 119 -2.77 20.91 2.70
C GLN A 119 -3.03 19.76 1.73
N GLY A 120 -2.25 19.72 0.62
CA GLY A 120 -2.51 18.77 -0.48
C GLY A 120 -2.05 17.33 -0.22
N ASN A 121 -1.29 17.08 0.86
CA ASN A 121 -0.67 15.77 1.09
C ASN A 121 -0.65 15.39 2.57
N LEU A 122 -0.80 14.11 2.85
CA LEU A 122 -0.48 13.54 4.15
C LEU A 122 1.04 13.47 4.34
N SER A 123 1.49 13.44 5.59
CA SER A 123 2.91 13.20 5.92
C SER A 123 3.05 11.96 6.79
N GLY A 124 4.25 11.36 6.77
CA GLY A 124 4.57 10.26 7.69
C GLY A 124 4.32 10.65 9.14
N THR A 125 4.62 11.90 9.53
CA THR A 125 4.37 12.42 10.89
C THR A 125 2.89 12.41 11.24
N ILE A 126 2.00 12.78 10.31
CA ILE A 126 0.54 12.70 10.54
C ILE A 126 0.14 11.23 10.79
N VAL A 127 0.58 10.32 9.94
CA VAL A 127 0.20 8.90 10.06
C VAL A 127 0.75 8.29 11.37
N THR A 128 1.99 8.61 11.75
CA THR A 128 2.58 8.12 13.01
C THR A 128 1.93 8.73 14.26
N SER A 129 1.33 9.91 14.17
CA SER A 129 0.58 10.54 15.28
C SER A 129 -0.84 9.99 15.48
N LEU A 130 -1.35 9.17 14.56
CA LEU A 130 -2.70 8.61 14.69
C LEU A 130 -2.81 7.73 15.93
N LEU A 131 -3.88 7.91 16.68
CA LEU A 131 -4.23 7.09 17.83
C LEU A 131 -5.04 5.89 17.36
N ILE A 132 -4.60 4.71 17.74
CA ILE A 132 -5.25 3.44 17.45
C ILE A 132 -5.45 2.66 18.73
N ASP A 133 -6.68 2.26 19.00
CA ASP A 133 -7.00 1.35 20.09
C ASP A 133 -6.78 -0.09 19.63
N CYS A 134 -5.81 -0.74 20.21
CA CYS A 134 -5.46 -2.11 19.88
C CYS A 134 -5.99 -3.06 20.94
N PRO A 135 -6.85 -4.03 20.58
CA PRO A 135 -7.21 -5.13 21.47
C PRO A 135 -6.01 -6.06 21.70
N THR A 136 -6.20 -7.16 22.38
CA THR A 136 -5.12 -8.17 22.54
C THR A 136 -4.65 -8.67 21.18
N TYR A 137 -3.38 -9.08 21.08
CA TYR A 137 -2.81 -9.59 19.82
C TYR A 137 -3.63 -10.74 19.21
N VAL A 138 -4.12 -11.65 20.06
CA VAL A 138 -4.97 -12.77 19.63
C VAL A 138 -6.26 -12.27 18.97
N GLU A 139 -6.82 -11.21 19.50
CA GLU A 139 -8.05 -10.60 18.97
C GLU A 139 -7.77 -9.81 17.70
N GLN A 140 -6.66 -9.03 17.66
CA GLN A 140 -6.18 -8.36 16.43
C GLN A 140 -6.05 -9.37 15.29
N LYS A 141 -5.40 -10.50 15.57
CA LYS A 141 -5.21 -11.55 14.56
C LYS A 141 -6.53 -12.13 14.07
N LYS A 142 -7.48 -12.42 14.95
CA LYS A 142 -8.79 -12.92 14.55
C LYS A 142 -9.55 -11.91 13.68
N ILE A 143 -9.50 -10.63 14.03
CA ILE A 143 -10.14 -9.56 13.25
C ILE A 143 -9.44 -9.43 11.89
N GLY A 144 -8.12 -9.42 11.89
CA GLY A 144 -7.33 -9.31 10.65
C GLY A 144 -7.61 -10.48 9.70
N ASP A 145 -7.53 -11.72 10.18
CA ASP A 145 -7.79 -12.93 9.39
C ASP A 145 -9.21 -12.91 8.82
N PHE A 146 -10.23 -12.54 9.63
CA PHE A 146 -11.62 -12.44 9.16
C PHE A 146 -11.78 -11.48 7.97
N PHE A 147 -11.19 -10.28 8.05
CA PHE A 147 -11.26 -9.33 6.94
C PHE A 147 -10.41 -9.76 5.73
N ALA A 148 -9.28 -10.46 5.93
CA ALA A 148 -8.50 -11.03 4.84
C ALA A 148 -9.30 -12.08 4.06
N ASP A 149 -10.03 -12.93 4.76
CA ASP A 149 -10.93 -13.92 4.15
C ASP A 149 -12.05 -13.23 3.35
N LEU A 150 -12.66 -12.19 3.89
CA LEU A 150 -13.67 -11.39 3.17
C LEU A 150 -13.10 -10.74 1.91
N ASP A 151 -11.94 -10.10 1.99
CA ASP A 151 -11.25 -9.50 0.83
C ASP A 151 -10.96 -10.56 -0.25
N THR A 152 -10.60 -11.77 0.16
CA THR A 152 -10.37 -12.90 -0.75
C THR A 152 -11.67 -13.33 -1.45
N ILE A 153 -12.76 -13.49 -0.71
CA ILE A 153 -14.08 -13.86 -1.26
C ILE A 153 -14.57 -12.80 -2.25
N ILE A 154 -14.47 -11.53 -1.90
CA ILE A 154 -14.85 -10.40 -2.78
C ILE A 154 -14.05 -10.44 -4.08
N THR A 155 -12.73 -10.62 -3.99
CA THR A 155 -11.83 -10.67 -5.15
C THR A 155 -12.18 -11.84 -6.08
N LEU A 156 -12.42 -13.02 -5.52
CA LEU A 156 -12.82 -14.20 -6.29
C LEU A 156 -14.18 -13.98 -6.98
N HIS A 157 -15.13 -13.38 -6.29
CA HIS A 157 -16.44 -13.09 -6.85
C HIS A 157 -16.37 -12.08 -8.01
N GLN A 158 -15.58 -11.00 -7.85
CA GLN A 158 -15.35 -10.01 -8.89
C GLN A 158 -14.68 -10.63 -10.14
N ARG A 159 -13.70 -11.51 -9.95
CA ARG A 159 -13.06 -12.24 -11.05
C ARG A 159 -14.06 -13.13 -11.80
N ASN A 160 -14.91 -13.83 -11.09
CA ASN A 160 -15.95 -14.65 -11.69
C ASN A 160 -16.93 -13.82 -12.53
N ILE A 161 -17.43 -12.70 -11.99
CA ILE A 161 -18.31 -11.78 -12.73
C ILE A 161 -17.61 -11.30 -14.02
N SER A 162 -16.35 -10.90 -13.93
CA SER A 162 -15.57 -10.43 -15.10
C SER A 162 -15.42 -11.52 -16.19
N LEU A 163 -15.26 -12.77 -15.79
CA LEU A 163 -15.20 -13.91 -16.74
C LEU A 163 -16.55 -14.15 -17.41
N TYR A 164 -17.64 -14.09 -16.66
CA TYR A 164 -19.00 -14.26 -17.24
C TYR A 164 -19.32 -13.14 -18.23
N THR A 165 -19.00 -11.89 -17.91
CA THR A 165 -19.25 -10.76 -18.82
C THR A 165 -18.42 -10.84 -20.09
N LYS A 166 -17.15 -11.25 -20.01
CA LYS A 166 -16.30 -11.44 -21.21
C LYS A 166 -16.82 -12.55 -22.13
N ASN A 167 -17.30 -13.66 -21.58
CA ASN A 167 -17.84 -14.78 -22.35
C ASN A 167 -19.20 -14.48 -22.99
N SER A 168 -19.96 -13.53 -22.42
CA SER A 168 -21.28 -13.12 -22.95
C SER A 168 -21.18 -12.11 -24.09
N ILE A 169 -20.00 -11.53 -24.36
CA ILE A 169 -19.79 -10.47 -25.37
C ILE A 169 -19.16 -11.02 -26.65
N THR A 170 -18.89 -12.33 -26.78
CA THR A 170 -18.47 -12.92 -28.05
C THR A 170 -19.69 -13.14 -28.94
N PRO A 171 -19.96 -12.28 -29.96
CA PRO A 171 -20.98 -12.58 -30.93
C PRO A 171 -20.52 -13.78 -31.79
N SER A 172 -21.37 -14.78 -31.87
CA SER A 172 -21.26 -15.83 -32.89
C SER A 172 -21.18 -15.17 -34.25
N GLN A 173 -19.99 -15.04 -34.82
CA GLN A 173 -19.86 -14.81 -36.26
C GLN A 173 -20.15 -16.13 -36.96
N ARG A 174 -21.33 -16.21 -37.52
CA ARG A 174 -21.65 -17.09 -38.67
C ARG A 174 -21.91 -16.21 -39.88
#